data_21d09d05d0baf7d10704519b676c3617
#
_entry.id   21d09d05d0baf7d10704519b676c3617
#
_cell.length_a   1.000
_cell.length_b   1.000
_cell.length_c   1.000
_cell.angle_alpha   90.00
_cell.angle_beta   90.00
_cell.angle_gamma   90.00
#
_symmetry.space_group_name_H-M   'P 1'
#
loop_
_entity.id
_entity.type
_entity.pdbx_description
1 polymer ?
#
loop_
_entity_poly.entity_id
_entity_poly.type
_entity_poly.pdbx_seq_one_letter_code
_entity_poly.pdbx_strand_id
1 'polypeptide(L)'
;LCIIFERGFIMEEKLNDQETIRREKLGKLKEMGVDPWGERFLRTDNSETCREKIKGKTNEELESNHVFVTIAGRIMQIRKMGKASFFNIQDREGKMQCYISIDTVGQESYDVFKITDIGDICGVYGRLMLTRTGEPTIRVEKFTFLTKSLKVLPEKFHGLQDIEERSRHRYLDLIMNDESKKVAIARFKIIRSIQHYLDNLGYIEVETSVLSPILGGANAKPFITHHNALDKDFYLRIATELNLKKLIVGGLEKVYEIGRIFRNEGMDAKHNPEFTTIELYEAFGNLQSMGELWEGLIRNCCQEVCGTTKIPYDDKVLDFGPEFKWVSMADAVKEKTGLDFTKELKVEDLVAYCKEKCIKIEKHWNTQGYFLNALFDEYCEDEMIQPTFVYGHPIEISPLTKKS
;
A
#
# COMPACT_ATOMS: atom_id res chain seq x y z
N LEU A 1 18.88 12.90 -4.29
CA LEU A 1 20.10 12.85 -3.45
C LEU A 1 19.89 13.85 -2.30
N CYS A 2 19.30 13.43 -1.19
CA CYS A 2 19.33 14.21 0.05
C CYS A 2 20.55 13.74 0.83
N ILE A 3 21.58 14.56 0.87
CA ILE A 3 22.71 14.41 1.80
C ILE A 3 22.27 15.07 3.10
N ILE A 4 21.91 14.27 4.09
CA ILE A 4 21.75 14.74 5.46
C ILE A 4 23.13 14.77 6.07
N PHE A 5 23.68 15.96 6.29
CA PHE A 5 24.86 16.18 7.10
C PHE A 5 24.43 16.17 8.58
N GLU A 6 24.49 15.05 9.24
CA GLU A 6 24.57 15.02 10.70
C GLU A 6 26.03 15.05 11.13
N ARG A 7 26.38 16.04 11.94
CA ARG A 7 27.64 16.11 12.67
C ARG A 7 27.64 15.01 13.73
N GLY A 8 28.62 14.12 13.65
CA GLY A 8 29.06 13.32 14.77
C GLY A 8 28.87 11.82 14.63
N PHE A 9 30.01 11.13 14.63
CA PHE A 9 30.20 9.68 14.62
C PHE A 9 29.92 8.98 13.29
N ILE A 10 30.97 8.97 12.46
CA ILE A 10 31.16 7.86 11.53
C ILE A 10 31.52 6.65 12.43
N MET A 11 30.52 5.88 12.84
CA MET A 11 30.78 4.48 13.18
C MET A 11 31.19 3.82 11.88
N GLU A 12 32.45 3.40 11.78
CA GLU A 12 32.88 2.47 10.74
C GLU A 12 32.03 1.21 10.91
N GLU A 13 30.97 1.11 10.10
CA GLU A 13 30.15 -0.10 10.00
C GLU A 13 31.11 -1.20 9.56
N LYS A 14 31.45 -2.15 10.44
CA LYS A 14 32.28 -3.30 10.09
C LYS A 14 31.59 -4.02 8.95
N LEU A 15 32.18 -3.87 7.76
CA LEU A 15 31.71 -4.59 6.57
C LEU A 15 31.83 -6.09 6.83
N ASN A 16 30.81 -6.84 6.44
CA ASN A 16 30.90 -8.28 6.43
C ASN A 16 31.80 -8.74 5.24
N ASP A 17 32.27 -9.99 5.29
CA ASP A 17 33.18 -10.55 4.26
C ASP A 17 32.56 -10.46 2.84
N GLN A 18 31.25 -10.66 2.72
CA GLN A 18 30.58 -10.58 1.43
C GLN A 18 30.51 -9.14 0.90
N GLU A 19 30.30 -8.15 1.76
CA GLU A 19 30.31 -6.74 1.37
C GLU A 19 31.72 -6.30 0.93
N THR A 20 32.76 -6.81 1.59
CA THR A 20 34.15 -6.58 1.20
C THR A 20 34.42 -7.14 -0.20
N ILE A 21 34.06 -8.39 -0.46
CA ILE A 21 34.16 -9.01 -1.79
C ILE A 21 33.39 -8.23 -2.88
N ARG A 22 32.24 -7.71 -2.55
CA ARG A 22 31.43 -6.89 -3.51
C ARG A 22 32.13 -5.57 -3.84
N ARG A 23 32.82 -4.95 -2.87
CA ARG A 23 33.63 -3.73 -3.11
C ARG A 23 34.85 -4.02 -3.94
N GLU A 24 35.51 -5.16 -3.74
CA GLU A 24 36.61 -5.61 -4.63
C GLU A 24 36.12 -5.81 -6.06
N LYS A 25 34.96 -6.46 -6.25
CA LYS A 25 34.31 -6.62 -7.57
C LYS A 25 33.94 -5.28 -8.20
N LEU A 26 33.54 -4.29 -7.39
CA LEU A 26 33.32 -2.93 -7.86
C LEU A 26 34.59 -2.33 -8.47
N GLY A 27 35.76 -2.53 -7.81
CA GLY A 27 37.07 -2.14 -8.34
C GLY A 27 37.36 -2.82 -9.69
N LYS A 28 37.17 -4.14 -9.75
CA LYS A 28 37.37 -4.93 -10.98
C LYS A 28 36.48 -4.46 -12.14
N LEU A 29 35.23 -4.11 -11.89
CA LEU A 29 34.35 -3.54 -12.94
C LEU A 29 34.94 -2.25 -13.53
N LYS A 30 35.45 -1.37 -12.68
CA LYS A 30 36.13 -0.12 -13.12
C LYS A 30 37.41 -0.39 -13.93
N GLU A 31 38.21 -1.37 -13.50
CA GLU A 31 39.43 -1.81 -14.22
C GLU A 31 39.09 -2.37 -15.61
N MET A 32 37.89 -3.02 -15.75
CA MET A 32 37.37 -3.52 -17.03
C MET A 32 36.73 -2.41 -17.89
N GLY A 33 36.76 -1.14 -17.44
CA GLY A 33 36.12 -0.03 -18.15
C GLY A 33 34.60 0.01 -18.06
N VAL A 34 34.03 -0.71 -17.10
CA VAL A 34 32.56 -0.75 -16.89
C VAL A 34 32.21 0.25 -15.78
N ASP A 35 31.31 1.19 -16.09
CA ASP A 35 30.72 2.05 -15.06
C ASP A 35 29.80 1.23 -14.13
N PRO A 36 30.15 1.11 -12.84
CA PRO A 36 29.37 0.30 -11.92
C PRO A 36 28.07 0.96 -11.44
N TRP A 37 27.81 2.19 -11.86
CA TRP A 37 26.60 2.94 -11.52
C TRP A 37 25.67 3.15 -12.72
N GLY A 38 26.17 2.81 -13.90
CA GLY A 38 25.46 2.80 -15.16
C GLY A 38 24.97 4.16 -15.65
N GLU A 39 24.39 4.11 -16.83
CA GLU A 39 23.75 5.24 -17.48
C GLU A 39 22.27 4.92 -17.80
N ARG A 40 21.61 5.83 -18.51
CA ARG A 40 20.25 5.59 -19.00
C ARG A 40 20.19 4.34 -19.87
N PHE A 41 19.36 3.38 -19.50
CA PHE A 41 19.09 2.18 -20.29
C PHE A 41 17.66 2.19 -20.82
N LEU A 42 17.53 2.07 -22.15
CA LEU A 42 16.22 2.06 -22.82
C LEU A 42 15.75 0.61 -22.93
N ARG A 43 14.67 0.28 -22.27
CA ARG A 43 13.98 -1.00 -22.39
C ARG A 43 12.76 -0.88 -23.29
N THR A 44 12.50 -1.91 -24.11
CA THR A 44 11.31 -2.01 -24.95
C THR A 44 10.20 -2.82 -24.29
N ASP A 45 10.58 -3.70 -23.36
CA ASP A 45 9.72 -4.71 -22.75
C ASP A 45 9.93 -4.79 -21.23
N ASN A 46 9.07 -5.55 -20.58
CA ASN A 46 9.19 -5.98 -19.20
C ASN A 46 8.94 -7.51 -19.09
N SER A 47 9.04 -8.06 -17.90
CA SER A 47 8.86 -9.50 -17.67
C SER A 47 7.46 -10.00 -18.04
N GLU A 48 6.42 -9.18 -17.93
CA GLU A 48 5.04 -9.50 -18.29
C GLU A 48 4.86 -9.52 -19.81
N THR A 49 5.26 -8.45 -20.50
CA THR A 49 5.17 -8.38 -21.98
C THR A 49 6.00 -9.45 -22.66
N CYS A 50 7.14 -9.85 -22.08
CA CYS A 50 7.91 -11.00 -22.57
C CYS A 50 7.11 -12.30 -22.47
N ARG A 51 6.44 -12.55 -21.33
CA ARG A 51 5.59 -13.74 -21.17
C ARG A 51 4.38 -13.73 -22.11
N GLU A 52 3.76 -12.57 -22.31
CA GLU A 52 2.66 -12.42 -23.26
C GLU A 52 3.09 -12.73 -24.70
N LYS A 53 4.25 -12.23 -25.12
CA LYS A 53 4.81 -12.52 -26.45
C LYS A 53 5.12 -13.99 -26.70
N ILE A 54 5.40 -14.76 -25.64
CA ILE A 54 5.67 -16.21 -25.69
C ILE A 54 4.38 -17.04 -25.62
N LYS A 55 3.35 -16.53 -24.95
CA LYS A 55 2.14 -17.27 -24.63
C LYS A 55 1.52 -17.94 -25.87
N GLY A 56 1.36 -19.26 -25.82
CA GLY A 56 0.76 -20.07 -26.88
C GLY A 56 1.66 -20.33 -28.09
N LYS A 57 2.94 -19.93 -28.06
CA LYS A 57 3.88 -20.18 -29.14
C LYS A 57 4.78 -21.37 -28.86
N THR A 58 5.17 -22.07 -29.91
CA THR A 58 6.19 -23.12 -29.86
C THR A 58 7.61 -22.53 -29.96
N ASN A 59 8.62 -23.32 -29.59
CA ASN A 59 10.01 -22.84 -29.71
C ASN A 59 10.41 -22.60 -31.17
N GLU A 60 9.91 -23.40 -32.09
CA GLU A 60 10.14 -23.25 -33.54
C GLU A 60 9.57 -21.95 -34.09
N GLU A 61 8.38 -21.56 -33.64
CA GLU A 61 7.76 -20.27 -34.01
C GLU A 61 8.52 -19.08 -33.42
N LEU A 62 9.05 -19.19 -32.20
CA LEU A 62 9.87 -18.14 -31.59
C LEU A 62 11.23 -18.03 -32.27
N GLU A 63 11.83 -19.10 -32.67
CA GLU A 63 13.11 -19.12 -33.39
C GLU A 63 12.96 -18.56 -34.81
N SER A 64 11.91 -18.94 -35.55
CA SER A 64 11.67 -18.47 -36.93
C SER A 64 11.29 -17.00 -36.95
N ASN A 65 10.52 -16.48 -35.99
CA ASN A 65 10.07 -15.09 -35.95
C ASN A 65 11.07 -14.12 -35.28
N HIS A 66 12.14 -14.63 -34.68
CA HIS A 66 13.19 -13.85 -34.01
C HIS A 66 12.64 -12.70 -33.13
N VAL A 67 11.82 -13.03 -32.13
CA VAL A 67 11.21 -11.99 -31.27
C VAL A 67 12.27 -11.43 -30.32
N PHE A 68 12.76 -10.25 -30.64
CA PHE A 68 13.75 -9.54 -29.82
C PHE A 68 13.08 -8.70 -28.74
N VAL A 69 13.74 -8.61 -27.59
CA VAL A 69 13.30 -7.82 -26.43
C VAL A 69 14.50 -7.19 -25.74
N THR A 70 14.26 -6.05 -25.12
CA THR A 70 15.23 -5.36 -24.25
C THR A 70 14.59 -5.13 -22.90
N ILE A 71 15.09 -5.80 -21.85
CA ILE A 71 14.58 -5.63 -20.49
C ILE A 71 15.70 -5.28 -19.52
N ALA A 72 15.35 -4.70 -18.38
CA ALA A 72 16.27 -4.43 -17.29
C ALA A 72 15.63 -4.77 -15.95
N GLY A 73 16.44 -5.23 -15.02
CA GLY A 73 15.97 -5.59 -13.69
C GLY A 73 17.09 -6.03 -12.76
N ARG A 74 16.68 -6.41 -11.55
CA ARG A 74 17.57 -6.89 -10.50
C ARG A 74 17.83 -8.39 -10.68
N ILE A 75 19.09 -8.78 -10.62
CA ILE A 75 19.50 -10.19 -10.63
C ILE A 75 19.11 -10.82 -9.29
N MET A 76 18.21 -11.81 -9.33
CA MET A 76 17.69 -12.50 -8.14
C MET A 76 18.21 -13.92 -7.98
N GLN A 77 18.76 -14.50 -9.04
CA GLN A 77 19.31 -15.85 -9.03
C GLN A 77 20.35 -15.99 -10.14
N ILE A 78 21.43 -16.71 -9.87
CA ILE A 78 22.47 -17.04 -10.85
C ILE A 78 22.81 -18.53 -10.72
N ARG A 79 22.84 -19.25 -11.87
CA ARG A 79 23.31 -20.65 -11.99
C ARG A 79 24.42 -20.69 -13.02
N LYS A 80 25.67 -20.71 -12.57
CA LYS A 80 26.85 -20.76 -13.43
C LYS A 80 27.13 -22.20 -13.88
N MET A 81 27.28 -22.42 -15.20
CA MET A 81 27.56 -23.74 -15.81
C MET A 81 28.75 -23.67 -16.80
N GLY A 82 29.86 -23.11 -16.33
CA GLY A 82 31.08 -23.00 -17.15
C GLY A 82 30.97 -21.89 -18.19
N LYS A 83 30.84 -22.26 -19.50
CA LYS A 83 30.76 -21.31 -20.63
C LYS A 83 29.37 -20.72 -20.83
N ALA A 84 28.37 -21.18 -20.09
CA ALA A 84 27.02 -20.66 -20.13
C ALA A 84 26.45 -20.52 -18.72
N SER A 85 25.39 -19.77 -18.57
CA SER A 85 24.72 -19.57 -17.27
C SER A 85 23.25 -19.26 -17.46
N PHE A 86 22.43 -19.64 -16.49
CA PHE A 86 21.09 -19.12 -16.33
C PHE A 86 21.05 -18.13 -15.17
N PHE A 87 20.25 -17.09 -15.31
CA PHE A 87 19.98 -16.14 -14.24
C PHE A 87 18.57 -15.57 -14.38
N ASN A 88 18.01 -15.09 -13.27
CA ASN A 88 16.71 -14.48 -13.26
C ASN A 88 16.82 -13.01 -12.99
N ILE A 89 16.16 -12.19 -13.81
CA ILE A 89 15.98 -10.74 -13.60
C ILE A 89 14.58 -10.51 -13.04
N GLN A 90 14.47 -9.66 -12.04
CA GLN A 90 13.22 -9.18 -11.48
C GLN A 90 13.04 -7.70 -11.81
N ASP A 91 11.91 -7.38 -12.40
CA ASP A 91 11.42 -6.01 -12.60
C ASP A 91 10.18 -5.71 -11.75
N ARG A 92 9.40 -4.69 -12.09
CA ARG A 92 8.16 -4.35 -11.38
C ARG A 92 7.08 -5.41 -11.56
N GLU A 93 6.98 -5.99 -12.75
CA GLU A 93 5.91 -6.91 -13.16
C GLU A 93 6.21 -8.37 -12.80
N GLY A 94 7.47 -8.70 -12.45
CA GLY A 94 7.83 -10.05 -12.03
C GLY A 94 9.25 -10.48 -12.37
N LYS A 95 9.42 -11.77 -12.65
CA LYS A 95 10.72 -12.39 -12.91
C LYS A 95 10.78 -12.96 -14.32
N MET A 96 11.92 -12.82 -14.99
CA MET A 96 12.18 -13.41 -16.30
C MET A 96 13.51 -14.15 -16.29
N GLN A 97 13.51 -15.38 -16.78
CA GLN A 97 14.72 -16.16 -16.93
C GLN A 97 15.53 -15.68 -18.12
N CYS A 98 16.84 -15.63 -17.96
CA CYS A 98 17.80 -15.29 -19.00
C CYS A 98 18.83 -16.42 -19.14
N TYR A 99 19.22 -16.72 -20.35
CA TYR A 99 20.31 -17.61 -20.72
C TYR A 99 21.42 -16.79 -21.38
N ILE A 100 22.62 -16.85 -20.82
CA ILE A 100 23.80 -16.17 -21.35
C ILE A 100 24.92 -17.17 -21.60
N SER A 101 25.61 -17.04 -22.72
CA SER A 101 26.77 -17.87 -23.04
C SER A 101 27.89 -17.04 -23.71
N ILE A 102 29.12 -17.50 -23.59
CA ILE A 102 30.27 -16.86 -24.24
C ILE A 102 30.04 -16.76 -25.76
N ASP A 103 29.46 -17.81 -26.36
CA ASP A 103 29.23 -17.88 -27.80
C ASP A 103 28.27 -16.79 -28.31
N THR A 104 27.37 -16.28 -27.45
CA THR A 104 26.38 -15.26 -27.84
C THR A 104 26.81 -13.83 -27.49
N VAL A 105 27.44 -13.63 -26.33
CA VAL A 105 27.78 -12.27 -25.85
C VAL A 105 29.25 -11.92 -25.96
N GLY A 106 30.12 -12.88 -26.32
CA GLY A 106 31.56 -12.73 -26.36
C GLY A 106 32.21 -12.87 -24.97
N GLN A 107 33.53 -13.06 -24.98
CA GLN A 107 34.29 -13.32 -23.75
C GLN A 107 34.27 -12.12 -22.78
N GLU A 108 34.48 -10.91 -23.28
CA GLU A 108 34.53 -9.68 -22.43
C GLU A 108 33.22 -9.46 -21.69
N SER A 109 32.07 -9.49 -22.37
CA SER A 109 30.74 -9.34 -21.74
C SER A 109 30.45 -10.47 -20.77
N TYR A 110 30.90 -11.71 -21.09
CA TYR A 110 30.69 -12.84 -20.19
C TYR A 110 31.57 -12.75 -18.94
N ASP A 111 32.78 -12.18 -19.02
CA ASP A 111 33.67 -11.94 -17.88
C ASP A 111 33.07 -10.86 -16.95
N VAL A 112 32.48 -9.82 -17.49
CA VAL A 112 31.68 -8.86 -16.70
C VAL A 112 30.51 -9.56 -15.98
N PHE A 113 29.78 -10.43 -16.69
CA PHE A 113 28.71 -11.22 -16.07
C PHE A 113 29.21 -12.14 -14.95
N LYS A 114 30.39 -12.76 -15.10
CA LYS A 114 30.97 -13.66 -14.06
C LYS A 114 31.19 -13.00 -12.72
N ILE A 115 31.52 -11.71 -12.69
CA ILE A 115 31.75 -10.94 -11.47
C ILE A 115 30.48 -10.27 -10.91
N THR A 116 29.32 -10.44 -11.58
CA THR A 116 28.05 -9.97 -11.03
C THR A 116 27.61 -10.79 -9.83
N ASP A 117 26.83 -10.18 -8.97
CA ASP A 117 26.26 -10.78 -7.78
C ASP A 117 24.73 -10.70 -7.80
N ILE A 118 24.11 -11.54 -6.97
CA ILE A 118 22.67 -11.41 -6.67
C ILE A 118 22.43 -10.04 -6.02
N GLY A 119 21.46 -9.30 -6.53
CA GLY A 119 21.14 -7.94 -6.13
C GLY A 119 21.63 -6.89 -7.13
N ASP A 120 22.60 -7.17 -7.99
CA ASP A 120 23.04 -6.26 -9.04
C ASP A 120 21.90 -5.99 -10.03
N ILE A 121 21.93 -4.83 -10.68
CA ILE A 121 20.97 -4.49 -11.75
C ILE A 121 21.67 -4.58 -13.09
N CYS A 122 21.02 -5.23 -14.04
CA CYS A 122 21.50 -5.35 -15.42
C CYS A 122 20.40 -5.09 -16.43
N GLY A 123 20.81 -4.77 -17.65
CA GLY A 123 20.00 -4.78 -18.85
C GLY A 123 20.43 -5.92 -19.78
N VAL A 124 19.47 -6.50 -20.47
CA VAL A 124 19.71 -7.53 -21.47
C VAL A 124 18.94 -7.23 -22.74
N TYR A 125 19.59 -7.47 -23.88
CA TYR A 125 18.97 -7.55 -25.18
C TYR A 125 19.13 -8.98 -25.69
N GLY A 126 18.07 -9.56 -26.26
CA GLY A 126 18.12 -10.91 -26.77
C GLY A 126 16.81 -11.42 -27.32
N ARG A 127 16.80 -12.68 -27.70
CA ARG A 127 15.64 -13.34 -28.30
C ARG A 127 14.85 -14.15 -27.28
N LEU A 128 13.54 -14.11 -27.40
CA LEU A 128 12.65 -14.96 -26.61
C LEU A 128 12.76 -16.43 -27.09
N MET A 129 12.81 -17.35 -26.13
CA MET A 129 12.80 -18.78 -26.39
C MET A 129 12.10 -19.53 -25.26
N LEU A 130 11.77 -20.79 -25.51
CA LEU A 130 11.38 -21.76 -24.48
C LEU A 130 12.55 -22.71 -24.20
N THR A 131 12.82 -22.99 -22.95
CA THR A 131 13.74 -24.08 -22.61
C THR A 131 13.15 -25.45 -22.95
N ARG A 132 13.94 -26.50 -22.83
CA ARG A 132 13.46 -27.91 -23.05
C ARG A 132 12.30 -28.27 -22.10
N THR A 133 12.21 -27.61 -20.94
CA THR A 133 11.13 -27.77 -19.95
C THR A 133 9.96 -26.82 -20.14
N GLY A 134 9.97 -26.00 -21.22
CA GLY A 134 8.91 -25.05 -21.50
C GLY A 134 9.03 -23.71 -20.75
N GLU A 135 10.14 -23.42 -20.04
CA GLU A 135 10.31 -22.20 -19.28
C GLU A 135 10.60 -21.01 -20.21
N PRO A 136 9.78 -19.92 -20.16
CA PRO A 136 10.03 -18.68 -20.88
C PRO A 136 11.39 -18.07 -20.55
N THR A 137 12.23 -17.86 -21.55
CA THR A 137 13.63 -17.47 -21.36
C THR A 137 14.06 -16.46 -22.43
N ILE A 138 14.91 -15.54 -22.05
CA ILE A 138 15.62 -14.65 -23.00
C ILE A 138 17.00 -15.24 -23.27
N ARG A 139 17.29 -15.59 -24.53
CA ARG A 139 18.64 -15.89 -24.99
C ARG A 139 19.37 -14.58 -25.19
N VAL A 140 20.27 -14.25 -24.27
CA VAL A 140 20.95 -12.98 -24.21
C VAL A 140 21.97 -12.87 -25.36
N GLU A 141 21.89 -11.79 -26.12
CA GLU A 141 22.86 -11.41 -27.15
C GLU A 141 23.71 -10.20 -26.77
N LYS A 142 23.17 -9.32 -25.88
CA LYS A 142 23.94 -8.24 -25.27
C LYS A 142 23.60 -8.15 -23.79
N PHE A 143 24.65 -8.14 -22.97
CA PHE A 143 24.57 -7.92 -21.53
C PHE A 143 25.13 -6.55 -21.18
N THR A 144 24.40 -5.76 -20.40
CA THR A 144 24.81 -4.44 -19.93
C THR A 144 24.74 -4.40 -18.41
N PHE A 145 25.87 -4.18 -17.77
CA PHE A 145 25.89 -3.96 -16.32
C PHE A 145 25.37 -2.55 -16.02
N LEU A 146 24.45 -2.39 -15.07
CA LEU A 146 23.82 -1.10 -14.77
C LEU A 146 24.13 -0.59 -13.37
N THR A 147 24.04 -1.45 -12.33
CA THR A 147 24.26 -0.97 -10.96
C THR A 147 24.79 -2.08 -10.07
N LYS A 148 25.86 -1.80 -9.32
CA LYS A 148 26.41 -2.70 -8.31
C LYS A 148 25.65 -2.61 -6.99
N SER A 149 25.17 -3.75 -6.51
CA SER A 149 24.64 -3.91 -5.17
C SER A 149 25.78 -4.16 -4.17
N LEU A 150 26.03 -3.23 -3.28
CA LEU A 150 27.10 -3.35 -2.28
C LEU A 150 26.64 -4.11 -1.04
N LYS A 151 25.39 -3.96 -0.65
CA LYS A 151 24.79 -4.74 0.45
C LYS A 151 24.22 -6.06 -0.07
N VAL A 152 24.30 -7.09 0.77
CA VAL A 152 23.76 -8.42 0.48
C VAL A 152 22.25 -8.39 0.70
N LEU A 153 21.50 -8.99 -0.23
CA LEU A 153 20.07 -9.19 -0.01
C LEU A 153 19.87 -10.28 1.07
N PRO A 154 18.84 -10.17 1.90
CA PRO A 154 18.46 -11.22 2.85
C PRO A 154 18.30 -12.58 2.16
N GLU A 155 18.60 -13.66 2.87
CA GLU A 155 18.48 -15.02 2.31
C GLU A 155 17.04 -15.32 1.92
N LYS A 156 16.88 -15.94 0.73
CA LYS A 156 15.58 -16.17 0.12
C LYS A 156 14.68 -17.13 0.93
N PHE A 157 15.27 -18.06 1.68
CA PHE A 157 14.54 -19.08 2.43
C PHE A 157 14.07 -18.64 3.81
N HIS A 158 14.73 -17.66 4.39
CA HIS A 158 14.37 -17.09 5.69
C HIS A 158 13.86 -15.66 5.59
N GLY A 159 13.96 -15.02 4.42
CA GLY A 159 13.48 -13.69 4.06
C GLY A 159 13.36 -12.71 5.23
N LEU A 160 12.99 -11.49 4.97
CA LEU A 160 12.52 -10.59 6.00
C LEU A 160 11.14 -11.08 6.50
N GLN A 161 11.12 -12.01 7.47
CA GLN A 161 9.88 -12.51 8.10
C GLN A 161 9.46 -11.61 9.26
N ASP A 162 10.42 -11.04 9.96
CA ASP A 162 10.16 -10.11 11.05
C ASP A 162 9.42 -8.88 10.54
N ILE A 163 8.25 -8.60 11.13
CA ILE A 163 7.36 -7.51 10.73
C ILE A 163 8.01 -6.15 10.97
N GLU A 164 8.79 -6.01 12.04
CA GLU A 164 9.47 -4.77 12.36
C GLU A 164 10.59 -4.49 11.35
N GLU A 165 11.42 -5.48 11.04
CA GLU A 165 12.46 -5.39 10.02
C GLU A 165 11.88 -5.09 8.63
N ARG A 166 10.76 -5.70 8.25
CA ARG A 166 10.04 -5.41 7.01
C ARG A 166 9.52 -3.97 6.94
N SER A 167 9.07 -3.45 8.07
CA SER A 167 8.59 -2.07 8.17
C SER A 167 9.73 -1.06 8.13
N ARG A 168 10.82 -1.32 8.86
CA ARG A 168 12.02 -0.46 8.90
C ARG A 168 12.79 -0.44 7.58
N HIS A 169 12.87 -1.59 6.90
CA HIS A 169 13.58 -1.77 5.63
C HIS A 169 12.61 -2.07 4.47
N ARG A 170 11.56 -1.25 4.33
CA ARG A 170 10.50 -1.46 3.34
C ARG A 170 11.02 -1.69 1.92
N TYR A 171 12.13 -1.07 1.52
CA TYR A 171 12.75 -1.30 0.21
C TYR A 171 13.25 -2.74 0.04
N LEU A 172 13.79 -3.37 1.08
CA LEU A 172 14.17 -4.79 1.06
C LEU A 172 12.93 -5.69 1.01
N ASP A 173 11.91 -5.37 1.80
CA ASP A 173 10.63 -6.07 1.77
C ASP A 173 10.01 -6.06 0.36
N LEU A 174 10.03 -4.92 -0.34
CA LEU A 174 9.55 -4.80 -1.73
C LEU A 174 10.42 -5.57 -2.76
N ILE A 175 11.70 -5.78 -2.48
CA ILE A 175 12.57 -6.60 -3.33
C ILE A 175 12.31 -8.10 -3.12
N MET A 176 12.15 -8.52 -1.86
CA MET A 176 12.12 -9.92 -1.47
C MET A 176 10.73 -10.53 -1.49
N ASN A 177 9.68 -9.75 -1.17
CA ASN A 177 8.31 -10.20 -0.99
C ASN A 177 7.41 -9.68 -2.11
N ASP A 178 7.04 -10.56 -3.02
CA ASP A 178 6.16 -10.20 -4.15
C ASP A 178 4.77 -9.72 -3.66
N GLU A 179 4.30 -10.24 -2.51
CA GLU A 179 3.02 -9.83 -1.91
C GLU A 179 3.05 -8.39 -1.41
N SER A 180 4.13 -7.98 -0.74
CA SER A 180 4.31 -6.58 -0.30
C SER A 180 4.31 -5.61 -1.48
N LYS A 181 4.90 -6.02 -2.61
CA LYS A 181 4.89 -5.23 -3.84
C LYS A 181 3.48 -5.12 -4.42
N LYS A 182 2.71 -6.23 -4.47
CA LYS A 182 1.32 -6.22 -4.92
C LYS A 182 0.45 -5.30 -4.07
N VAL A 183 0.57 -5.38 -2.74
CA VAL A 183 -0.15 -4.51 -1.80
C VAL A 183 0.19 -3.03 -2.04
N ALA A 184 1.48 -2.69 -2.21
CA ALA A 184 1.90 -1.33 -2.48
C ALA A 184 1.30 -0.80 -3.79
N ILE A 185 1.33 -1.61 -4.87
CA ILE A 185 0.75 -1.24 -6.17
C ILE A 185 -0.78 -1.12 -6.05
N ALA A 186 -1.44 -2.07 -5.38
CA ALA A 186 -2.90 -2.06 -5.18
C ALA A 186 -3.34 -0.78 -4.45
N ARG A 187 -2.62 -0.36 -3.41
CA ARG A 187 -2.89 0.89 -2.70
C ARG A 187 -2.95 2.11 -3.65
N PHE A 188 -1.96 2.25 -4.54
CA PHE A 188 -1.96 3.36 -5.49
C PHE A 188 -3.06 3.24 -6.55
N LYS A 189 -3.38 2.03 -6.98
CA LYS A 189 -4.52 1.80 -7.88
C LYS A 189 -5.84 2.18 -7.22
N ILE A 190 -6.05 1.82 -5.94
CA ILE A 190 -7.24 2.20 -5.17
C ILE A 190 -7.38 3.72 -5.12
N ILE A 191 -6.31 4.46 -4.75
CA ILE A 191 -6.35 5.92 -4.70
C ILE A 191 -6.73 6.51 -6.07
N ARG A 192 -6.16 6.02 -7.16
CA ARG A 192 -6.52 6.48 -8.52
C ARG A 192 -7.95 6.14 -8.88
N SER A 193 -8.45 4.96 -8.53
CA SER A 193 -9.83 4.57 -8.76
C SER A 193 -10.80 5.49 -8.01
N ILE A 194 -10.50 5.82 -6.76
CA ILE A 194 -11.28 6.78 -5.96
C ILE A 194 -11.32 8.15 -6.65
N GLN A 195 -10.16 8.68 -7.05
CA GLN A 195 -10.06 9.97 -7.75
C GLN A 195 -10.92 9.97 -9.02
N HIS A 196 -10.72 9.01 -9.91
CA HIS A 196 -11.48 8.92 -11.16
C HIS A 196 -12.99 8.79 -10.91
N TYR A 197 -13.39 8.00 -9.90
CA TYR A 197 -14.80 7.83 -9.57
C TYR A 197 -15.44 9.14 -9.11
N LEU A 198 -14.78 9.86 -8.20
CA LEU A 198 -15.28 11.13 -7.69
C LEU A 198 -15.26 12.25 -8.74
N ASP A 199 -14.19 12.33 -9.54
CA ASP A 199 -14.08 13.30 -10.64
C ASP A 199 -15.23 13.11 -11.65
N ASN A 200 -15.57 11.85 -11.98
CA ASN A 200 -16.70 11.54 -12.88
C ASN A 200 -18.06 11.93 -12.29
N LEU A 201 -18.19 12.04 -10.97
CA LEU A 201 -19.38 12.52 -10.28
C LEU A 201 -19.38 14.03 -10.05
N GLY A 202 -18.36 14.74 -10.56
CA GLY A 202 -18.24 16.20 -10.48
C GLY A 202 -17.70 16.70 -9.15
N TYR A 203 -17.06 15.86 -8.35
CA TYR A 203 -16.31 16.32 -7.18
C TYR A 203 -15.01 16.97 -7.61
N ILE A 204 -14.60 17.97 -6.86
CA ILE A 204 -13.32 18.70 -7.05
C ILE A 204 -12.32 18.21 -6.00
N GLU A 205 -11.18 17.64 -6.43
CA GLU A 205 -10.08 17.39 -5.50
C GLU A 205 -9.46 18.72 -5.07
N VAL A 206 -9.35 18.89 -3.77
CA VAL A 206 -8.77 20.11 -3.19
C VAL A 206 -7.62 19.76 -2.26
N GLU A 207 -6.73 20.74 -2.04
CA GLU A 207 -5.64 20.63 -1.09
C GLU A 207 -5.77 21.77 -0.08
N THR A 208 -5.90 21.43 1.20
CA THR A 208 -6.04 22.40 2.28
C THR A 208 -4.82 22.41 3.20
N SER A 209 -4.72 23.41 4.07
CA SER A 209 -3.55 23.61 4.91
C SER A 209 -3.31 22.45 5.87
N VAL A 210 -2.07 21.95 5.91
CA VAL A 210 -1.61 20.99 6.91
C VAL A 210 -1.36 21.66 8.26
N LEU A 211 -0.80 22.89 8.26
CA LEU A 211 -0.60 23.69 9.47
C LEU A 211 -1.83 24.53 9.73
N SER A 212 -2.37 24.44 10.95
CA SER A 212 -3.55 25.20 11.37
C SER A 212 -3.29 25.94 12.69
N PRO A 213 -3.70 27.20 12.82
CA PRO A 213 -3.67 27.92 14.09
C PRO A 213 -4.79 27.49 15.04
N ILE A 214 -5.75 26.70 14.58
CA ILE A 214 -6.95 26.28 15.31
C ILE A 214 -7.13 24.78 15.15
N LEU A 215 -7.39 24.09 16.27
CA LEU A 215 -7.79 22.69 16.27
C LEU A 215 -9.28 22.54 15.98
N GLY A 216 -9.65 21.46 15.31
CA GLY A 216 -11.05 21.11 15.06
C GLY A 216 -11.23 19.99 14.03
N GLY A 217 -12.47 19.50 13.91
CA GLY A 217 -12.84 18.44 12.97
C GLY A 217 -12.67 17.01 13.49
N ALA A 218 -12.02 16.82 14.65
CA ALA A 218 -11.90 15.53 15.31
C ALA A 218 -11.58 15.71 16.79
N ASN A 219 -11.78 14.64 17.57
CA ASN A 219 -11.34 14.56 18.96
C ASN A 219 -10.04 13.75 19.04
N ALA A 220 -8.90 14.40 18.82
CA ALA A 220 -7.58 13.79 18.81
C ALA A 220 -6.51 14.72 19.35
N LYS A 221 -5.40 14.18 19.85
CA LYS A 221 -4.24 14.98 20.29
C LYS A 221 -3.43 15.44 19.07
N PRO A 222 -3.12 16.74 18.93
CA PRO A 222 -2.33 17.25 17.81
C PRO A 222 -0.82 17.11 18.05
N PHE A 223 -0.06 17.11 16.96
CA PHE A 223 1.35 17.53 17.00
C PHE A 223 1.40 19.08 16.97
N ILE A 224 2.23 19.66 17.82
CA ILE A 224 2.40 21.12 17.95
C ILE A 224 3.75 21.50 17.35
N THR A 225 3.79 22.59 16.57
CA THR A 225 5.01 23.17 16.03
C THR A 225 4.99 24.69 16.21
N HIS A 226 6.15 25.31 16.38
CA HIS A 226 6.27 26.75 16.56
C HIS A 226 6.57 27.46 15.22
N HIS A 227 5.81 28.48 14.88
CA HIS A 227 6.03 29.32 13.71
C HIS A 227 6.91 30.52 14.09
N ASN A 228 8.20 30.45 13.83
CA ASN A 228 9.20 31.40 14.28
C ASN A 228 8.87 32.89 13.89
N ALA A 229 8.44 33.12 12.65
CA ALA A 229 8.18 34.47 12.18
C ALA A 229 6.93 35.12 12.81
N LEU A 230 5.97 34.30 13.26
CA LEU A 230 4.74 34.80 13.91
C LEU A 230 4.80 34.65 15.43
N ASP A 231 5.86 34.06 15.98
CA ASP A 231 6.02 33.73 17.39
C ASP A 231 4.76 33.10 17.99
N LYS A 232 4.26 32.06 17.30
CA LYS A 232 2.99 31.42 17.62
C LYS A 232 3.00 29.93 17.34
N ASP A 233 2.34 29.17 18.19
CA ASP A 233 2.16 27.74 17.97
C ASP A 233 1.10 27.46 16.92
N PHE A 234 1.42 26.49 16.06
CA PHE A 234 0.55 25.89 15.06
C PHE A 234 0.43 24.40 15.32
N TYR A 235 -0.62 23.81 14.80
CA TYR A 235 -0.93 22.40 14.92
C TYR A 235 -0.87 21.72 13.57
N LEU A 236 -0.32 20.51 13.51
CA LEU A 236 -0.55 19.64 12.37
C LEU A 236 -2.00 19.19 12.39
N ARG A 237 -2.67 19.23 11.24
CA ARG A 237 -4.10 18.91 11.12
C ARG A 237 -4.44 17.52 11.61
N ILE A 238 -5.51 17.40 12.37
CA ILE A 238 -6.08 16.14 12.87
C ILE A 238 -7.29 15.65 12.05
N ALA A 239 -7.82 16.51 11.16
CA ALA A 239 -8.89 16.29 10.21
C ALA A 239 -8.86 17.37 9.13
N THR A 240 -9.51 17.15 7.99
CA THR A 240 -9.70 18.17 6.92
C THR A 240 -11.07 18.83 6.96
N GLU A 241 -11.98 18.33 7.77
CA GLU A 241 -13.41 18.68 7.88
C GLU A 241 -13.68 20.17 7.79
N LEU A 242 -13.09 20.98 8.70
CA LEU A 242 -13.41 22.41 8.80
C LEU A 242 -13.03 23.18 7.53
N ASN A 243 -11.90 22.81 6.91
CA ASN A 243 -11.45 23.46 5.69
C ASN A 243 -12.34 23.10 4.50
N LEU A 244 -12.73 21.83 4.38
CA LEU A 244 -13.63 21.38 3.31
C LEU A 244 -15.02 22.02 3.45
N LYS A 245 -15.55 22.11 4.66
CA LYS A 245 -16.83 22.81 4.92
C LYS A 245 -16.77 24.29 4.55
N LYS A 246 -15.63 24.96 4.77
CA LYS A 246 -15.45 26.36 4.32
C LYS A 246 -15.48 26.48 2.78
N LEU A 247 -14.96 25.48 2.06
CA LEU A 247 -15.02 25.47 0.60
C LEU A 247 -16.45 25.26 0.11
N ILE A 248 -17.25 24.43 0.78
CA ILE A 248 -18.68 24.29 0.50
C ILE A 248 -19.41 25.62 0.71
N VAL A 249 -19.14 26.31 1.82
CA VAL A 249 -19.68 27.67 2.07
C VAL A 249 -19.24 28.66 1.01
N GLY A 250 -18.03 28.50 0.47
CA GLY A 250 -17.47 29.28 -0.63
C GLY A 250 -18.10 29.00 -2.01
N GLY A 251 -19.03 28.02 -2.11
CA GLY A 251 -19.76 27.68 -3.34
C GLY A 251 -19.18 26.51 -4.13
N LEU A 252 -18.18 25.80 -3.60
CA LEU A 252 -17.74 24.52 -4.19
C LEU A 252 -18.66 23.40 -3.68
N GLU A 253 -19.69 23.10 -4.42
CA GLU A 253 -20.80 22.22 -3.97
C GLU A 253 -20.38 20.77 -3.71
N LYS A 254 -19.30 20.30 -4.31
CA LYS A 254 -18.77 18.93 -4.16
C LYS A 254 -17.26 18.97 -4.09
N VAL A 255 -16.70 18.61 -2.95
CA VAL A 255 -15.24 18.63 -2.73
C VAL A 255 -14.78 17.36 -2.02
N TYR A 256 -13.55 16.95 -2.30
CA TYR A 256 -12.87 15.92 -1.53
C TYR A 256 -11.38 16.23 -1.38
N GLU A 257 -10.77 15.68 -0.35
CA GLU A 257 -9.32 15.74 -0.16
C GLU A 257 -8.82 14.36 0.28
N ILE A 258 -7.78 13.86 -0.41
CA ILE A 258 -7.02 12.69 0.01
C ILE A 258 -5.71 13.20 0.59
N GLY A 259 -5.57 13.14 1.92
CA GLY A 259 -4.45 13.78 2.58
C GLY A 259 -3.94 13.07 3.82
N ARG A 260 -2.76 13.52 4.27
CA ARG A 260 -2.17 13.08 5.53
C ARG A 260 -2.83 13.78 6.70
N ILE A 261 -3.12 12.97 7.71
CA ILE A 261 -3.65 13.38 9.01
C ILE A 261 -2.66 12.96 10.09
N PHE A 262 -2.55 13.77 11.14
CA PHE A 262 -1.55 13.62 12.17
C PHE A 262 -2.23 13.59 13.55
N ARG A 263 -2.11 12.48 14.28
CA ARG A 263 -2.64 12.33 15.63
C ARG A 263 -1.54 11.86 16.58
N ASN A 264 -1.19 12.68 17.57
CA ASN A 264 -0.13 12.42 18.53
C ASN A 264 -0.64 11.48 19.65
N GLU A 265 -0.95 10.26 19.27
CA GLU A 265 -1.51 9.21 20.12
C GLU A 265 -0.60 7.98 20.10
N GLY A 266 -1.01 6.90 20.79
CA GLY A 266 -0.25 5.66 20.82
C GLY A 266 -0.12 5.01 19.43
N MET A 267 0.90 4.17 19.26
CA MET A 267 1.10 3.34 18.06
C MET A 267 0.82 1.88 18.36
N ASP A 268 0.09 1.22 17.48
CA ASP A 268 -0.11 -0.23 17.48
C ASP A 268 -0.25 -0.76 16.05
N ALA A 269 -0.66 -2.00 15.87
CA ALA A 269 -0.82 -2.63 14.56
C ALA A 269 -1.89 -1.94 13.67
N LYS A 270 -2.85 -1.23 14.27
CA LYS A 270 -3.97 -0.55 13.59
C LYS A 270 -3.86 0.98 13.62
N HIS A 271 -3.06 1.54 14.52
CA HIS A 271 -2.92 2.97 14.73
C HIS A 271 -1.51 3.46 14.42
N ASN A 272 -1.41 4.45 13.54
CA ASN A 272 -0.17 5.14 13.21
C ASN A 272 -0.39 6.65 13.46
N PRO A 273 0.56 7.38 14.06
CA PRO A 273 0.43 8.81 14.30
C PRO A 273 0.29 9.65 13.01
N GLU A 274 0.68 9.10 11.87
CA GLU A 274 0.53 9.68 10.54
C GLU A 274 -0.15 8.67 9.62
N PHE A 275 -1.30 9.02 9.06
CA PHE A 275 -2.07 8.15 8.15
C PHE A 275 -2.77 8.96 7.06
N THR A 276 -3.18 8.29 6.00
CA THR A 276 -3.92 8.88 4.90
C THR A 276 -5.42 8.66 5.09
N THR A 277 -6.19 9.73 4.99
CA THR A 277 -7.66 9.67 4.93
C THR A 277 -8.15 10.24 3.62
N ILE A 278 -9.39 9.94 3.29
CA ILE A 278 -10.22 10.72 2.39
C ILE A 278 -11.38 11.29 3.18
N GLU A 279 -11.61 12.59 3.01
CA GLU A 279 -12.84 13.25 3.44
C GLU A 279 -13.50 13.90 2.22
N LEU A 280 -14.81 13.82 2.13
CA LEU A 280 -15.58 14.42 1.04
C LEU A 280 -16.86 15.06 1.58
N TYR A 281 -17.28 16.14 0.93
CA TYR A 281 -18.44 16.91 1.31
C TYR A 281 -19.25 17.29 0.07
N GLU A 282 -20.57 17.19 0.18
CA GLU A 282 -21.52 17.51 -0.87
C GLU A 282 -22.65 18.38 -0.32
N ALA A 283 -22.89 19.51 -0.98
CA ALA A 283 -24.07 20.34 -0.73
C ALA A 283 -25.32 19.63 -1.23
N PHE A 284 -26.45 19.84 -0.54
CA PHE A 284 -27.75 19.27 -0.88
C PHE A 284 -27.87 17.75 -0.79
N GLY A 285 -26.81 17.07 -0.30
CA GLY A 285 -26.85 15.61 -0.05
C GLY A 285 -27.61 15.25 1.23
N ASN A 286 -27.90 13.96 1.38
CA ASN A 286 -28.48 13.37 2.58
C ASN A 286 -27.81 12.05 2.91
N LEU A 287 -28.20 11.41 4.01
CA LEU A 287 -27.63 10.15 4.45
C LEU A 287 -27.71 9.06 3.36
N GLN A 288 -28.83 8.96 2.67
CA GLN A 288 -29.05 7.95 1.64
C GLN A 288 -28.13 8.20 0.44
N SER A 289 -28.06 9.42 -0.09
CA SER A 289 -27.18 9.75 -1.23
C SER A 289 -25.71 9.53 -0.93
N MET A 290 -25.28 9.79 0.32
CA MET A 290 -23.90 9.54 0.74
C MET A 290 -23.62 8.04 0.89
N GLY A 291 -24.60 7.25 1.35
CA GLY A 291 -24.48 5.79 1.37
C GLY A 291 -24.34 5.20 -0.05
N GLU A 292 -25.18 5.63 -0.98
CA GLU A 292 -25.11 5.22 -2.39
C GLU A 292 -23.76 5.60 -3.04
N LEU A 293 -23.24 6.78 -2.72
CA LEU A 293 -21.92 7.23 -3.16
C LEU A 293 -20.82 6.28 -2.68
N TRP A 294 -20.80 5.97 -1.36
CA TRP A 294 -19.79 5.07 -0.78
C TRP A 294 -19.90 3.66 -1.32
N GLU A 295 -21.09 3.13 -1.45
CA GLU A 295 -21.35 1.82 -2.03
C GLU A 295 -20.81 1.73 -3.46
N GLY A 296 -21.14 2.71 -4.30
CA GLY A 296 -20.68 2.80 -5.68
C GLY A 296 -19.16 2.92 -5.77
N LEU A 297 -18.54 3.76 -4.92
CA LEU A 297 -17.10 3.97 -4.88
C LEU A 297 -16.35 2.69 -4.50
N ILE A 298 -16.78 2.00 -3.44
CA ILE A 298 -16.13 0.76 -2.99
C ILE A 298 -16.27 -0.33 -4.06
N ARG A 299 -17.48 -0.49 -4.63
CA ARG A 299 -17.75 -1.46 -5.72
C ARG A 299 -16.85 -1.18 -6.93
N ASN A 300 -16.71 0.09 -7.34
CA ASN A 300 -15.82 0.49 -8.43
C ASN A 300 -14.36 0.14 -8.13
N CYS A 301 -13.87 0.46 -6.92
CA CYS A 301 -12.51 0.13 -6.52
C CYS A 301 -12.25 -1.39 -6.56
N CYS A 302 -13.18 -2.21 -6.06
CA CYS A 302 -13.05 -3.66 -6.11
C CYS A 302 -12.94 -4.15 -7.56
N GLN A 303 -13.81 -3.66 -8.45
CA GLN A 303 -13.82 -4.07 -9.85
C GLN A 303 -12.55 -3.64 -10.60
N GLU A 304 -12.09 -2.39 -10.42
CA GLU A 304 -10.90 -1.88 -11.13
C GLU A 304 -9.59 -2.49 -10.62
N VAL A 305 -9.47 -2.72 -9.32
CA VAL A 305 -8.21 -3.15 -8.71
C VAL A 305 -8.09 -4.67 -8.63
N CYS A 306 -9.19 -5.36 -8.31
CA CYS A 306 -9.23 -6.81 -8.11
C CYS A 306 -9.88 -7.57 -9.27
N GLY A 307 -10.59 -6.87 -10.19
CA GLY A 307 -11.34 -7.49 -11.27
C GLY A 307 -12.61 -8.23 -10.82
N THR A 308 -12.98 -8.10 -9.54
CA THR A 308 -14.15 -8.78 -8.95
C THR A 308 -14.63 -8.01 -7.72
N THR A 309 -15.93 -8.10 -7.44
CA THR A 309 -16.52 -7.56 -6.20
C THR A 309 -16.48 -8.55 -5.03
N LYS A 310 -16.09 -9.80 -5.28
CA LYS A 310 -15.95 -10.84 -4.24
C LYS A 310 -14.49 -10.90 -3.78
N ILE A 311 -14.23 -10.35 -2.61
CA ILE A 311 -12.88 -10.20 -2.07
C ILE A 311 -12.64 -11.24 -0.98
N PRO A 312 -11.65 -12.13 -1.12
CA PRO A 312 -11.23 -13.02 -0.05
C PRO A 312 -10.70 -12.23 1.15
N TYR A 313 -11.15 -12.57 2.34
CA TYR A 313 -10.69 -11.99 3.60
C TYR A 313 -10.61 -13.09 4.67
N ASP A 314 -9.41 -13.50 5.00
CA ASP A 314 -9.11 -14.67 5.82
C ASP A 314 -9.85 -15.93 5.32
N ASP A 315 -10.71 -16.53 6.14
CA ASP A 315 -11.54 -17.69 5.84
C ASP A 315 -12.89 -17.33 5.18
N LYS A 316 -13.13 -16.04 4.92
CA LYS A 316 -14.41 -15.50 4.44
C LYS A 316 -14.28 -14.91 3.04
N VAL A 317 -15.43 -14.62 2.43
CA VAL A 317 -15.53 -13.83 1.19
C VAL A 317 -16.45 -12.65 1.47
N LEU A 318 -15.92 -11.44 1.29
CA LEU A 318 -16.71 -10.22 1.32
C LEU A 318 -17.27 -9.97 -0.07
N ASP A 319 -18.59 -9.82 -0.19
CA ASP A 319 -19.26 -9.55 -1.46
C ASP A 319 -19.77 -8.11 -1.51
N PHE A 320 -19.04 -7.27 -2.26
CA PHE A 320 -19.38 -5.86 -2.50
C PHE A 320 -20.29 -5.65 -3.73
N GLY A 321 -20.74 -6.73 -4.37
CA GLY A 321 -21.63 -6.67 -5.55
C GLY A 321 -23.08 -6.28 -5.24
N PRO A 322 -23.75 -6.92 -4.26
CA PRO A 322 -25.10 -6.57 -3.85
C PRO A 322 -25.17 -5.18 -3.19
N GLU A 323 -26.39 -4.66 -3.04
CA GLU A 323 -26.64 -3.49 -2.19
C GLU A 323 -26.21 -3.77 -0.75
N PHE A 324 -25.60 -2.78 -0.11
CA PHE A 324 -25.14 -2.90 1.27
C PHE A 324 -26.33 -2.88 2.21
N LYS A 325 -26.27 -3.71 3.25
CA LYS A 325 -27.34 -3.77 4.25
C LYS A 325 -27.36 -2.49 5.08
N TRP A 326 -28.54 -1.94 5.33
CA TRP A 326 -28.75 -0.84 6.26
C TRP A 326 -29.32 -1.38 7.58
N VAL A 327 -28.65 -1.08 8.69
CA VAL A 327 -29.02 -1.59 10.01
C VAL A 327 -29.13 -0.44 11.00
N SER A 328 -30.28 -0.34 11.66
CA SER A 328 -30.46 0.57 12.78
C SER A 328 -29.70 0.05 13.98
N MET A 329 -28.88 0.89 14.63
CA MET A 329 -28.14 0.52 15.85
C MET A 329 -29.10 0.05 16.95
N ALA A 330 -30.19 0.75 17.17
CA ALA A 330 -31.19 0.42 18.17
C ALA A 330 -31.89 -0.94 17.89
N ASP A 331 -32.22 -1.21 16.61
CA ASP A 331 -32.86 -2.48 16.22
C ASP A 331 -31.90 -3.66 16.36
N ALA A 332 -30.63 -3.49 15.97
CA ALA A 332 -29.61 -4.52 16.13
C ALA A 332 -29.42 -4.92 17.61
N VAL A 333 -29.31 -3.92 18.50
CA VAL A 333 -29.18 -4.18 19.94
C VAL A 333 -30.43 -4.80 20.50
N LYS A 334 -31.62 -4.36 20.06
CA LYS A 334 -32.89 -4.93 20.50
C LYS A 334 -33.02 -6.41 20.12
N GLU A 335 -32.61 -6.79 18.92
CA GLU A 335 -32.62 -8.18 18.47
C GLU A 335 -31.74 -9.08 19.36
N LYS A 336 -30.59 -8.59 19.80
CA LYS A 336 -29.62 -9.34 20.60
C LYS A 336 -29.92 -9.35 22.10
N THR A 337 -30.39 -8.23 22.63
CA THR A 337 -30.53 -8.03 24.08
C THR A 337 -31.96 -7.99 24.59
N GLY A 338 -32.92 -7.76 23.70
CA GLY A 338 -34.33 -7.50 24.05
C GLY A 338 -34.58 -6.06 24.53
N LEU A 339 -33.55 -5.22 24.69
CA LEU A 339 -33.67 -3.84 25.14
C LEU A 339 -34.09 -2.92 23.98
N ASP A 340 -35.19 -2.20 24.12
CA ASP A 340 -35.76 -1.36 23.09
C ASP A 340 -35.35 0.11 23.30
N PHE A 341 -34.24 0.51 22.69
CA PHE A 341 -33.70 1.87 22.76
C PHE A 341 -34.47 2.92 21.94
N THR A 342 -35.52 2.53 21.23
CA THR A 342 -36.47 3.47 20.65
C THR A 342 -37.39 4.08 21.68
N LYS A 343 -37.42 3.51 22.90
CA LYS A 343 -38.15 3.96 24.07
C LYS A 343 -37.18 4.55 25.10
N GLU A 344 -37.71 5.35 25.99
CA GLU A 344 -36.96 5.85 27.12
C GLU A 344 -36.70 4.70 28.12
N LEU A 345 -35.44 4.37 28.36
CA LEU A 345 -34.99 3.37 29.31
C LEU A 345 -34.33 4.06 30.52
N LYS A 346 -34.58 3.54 31.72
CA LYS A 346 -33.94 4.05 32.94
C LYS A 346 -32.47 3.65 32.96
N VAL A 347 -31.61 4.59 33.27
CA VAL A 347 -30.15 4.35 33.35
C VAL A 347 -29.83 3.28 34.40
N GLU A 348 -30.57 3.26 35.51
CA GLU A 348 -30.40 2.28 36.62
C GLU A 348 -30.61 0.84 36.13
N ASP A 349 -31.62 0.62 35.24
CA ASP A 349 -31.93 -0.70 34.67
C ASP A 349 -30.83 -1.13 33.69
N LEU A 350 -30.31 -0.19 32.87
CA LEU A 350 -29.19 -0.42 31.96
C LEU A 350 -27.89 -0.75 32.71
N VAL A 351 -27.62 -0.04 33.79
CA VAL A 351 -26.51 -0.34 34.71
C VAL A 351 -26.62 -1.73 35.29
N ALA A 352 -27.83 -2.13 35.76
CA ALA A 352 -28.06 -3.47 36.29
C ALA A 352 -27.83 -4.55 35.22
N TYR A 353 -28.33 -4.33 34.01
CA TYR A 353 -28.12 -5.23 32.87
C TYR A 353 -26.63 -5.38 32.53
N CYS A 354 -25.90 -4.28 32.37
CA CYS A 354 -24.46 -4.33 32.07
C CYS A 354 -23.66 -5.05 33.15
N LYS A 355 -24.00 -4.82 34.43
CA LYS A 355 -23.35 -5.55 35.55
C LYS A 355 -23.63 -7.05 35.52
N GLU A 356 -24.86 -7.46 35.23
CA GLU A 356 -25.22 -8.86 35.06
C GLU A 356 -24.41 -9.53 33.94
N LYS A 357 -24.21 -8.81 32.84
CA LYS A 357 -23.48 -9.30 31.67
C LYS A 357 -21.96 -9.05 31.74
N CYS A 358 -21.43 -8.55 32.88
CA CYS A 358 -20.01 -8.23 33.09
C CYS A 358 -19.45 -7.18 32.08
N ILE A 359 -20.29 -6.31 31.52
CA ILE A 359 -19.89 -5.23 30.63
C ILE A 359 -19.35 -4.07 31.50
N LYS A 360 -18.16 -3.57 31.08
CA LYS A 360 -17.50 -2.45 31.76
C LYS A 360 -18.29 -1.16 31.53
N ILE A 361 -18.62 -0.47 32.63
CA ILE A 361 -19.35 0.79 32.61
C ILE A 361 -18.36 1.93 32.88
N GLU A 362 -18.37 2.95 32.01
CA GLU A 362 -17.55 4.14 32.21
C GLU A 362 -18.27 5.15 33.13
N LYS A 363 -17.50 5.92 33.91
CA LYS A 363 -18.05 6.85 34.91
C LYS A 363 -18.94 7.96 34.36
N HIS A 364 -18.76 8.30 33.11
CA HIS A 364 -19.51 9.39 32.45
C HIS A 364 -20.80 8.94 31.78
N TRP A 365 -21.13 7.65 31.77
CA TRP A 365 -22.35 7.12 31.15
C TRP A 365 -23.57 7.48 31.99
N ASN A 366 -24.24 8.53 31.62
CA ASN A 366 -25.40 9.10 32.32
C ASN A 366 -26.67 9.16 31.46
N THR A 367 -26.62 8.69 30.22
CA THR A 367 -27.76 8.62 29.31
C THR A 367 -27.78 7.26 28.61
N GLN A 368 -28.96 6.87 28.10
CA GLN A 368 -29.14 5.61 27.39
C GLN A 368 -28.28 5.47 26.12
N GLY A 369 -27.87 6.58 25.50
CA GLY A 369 -27.08 6.54 24.27
C GLY A 369 -25.70 5.90 24.45
N TYR A 370 -25.02 6.14 25.58
CA TYR A 370 -23.76 5.47 25.87
C TYR A 370 -23.91 3.94 26.02
N PHE A 371 -25.00 3.50 26.61
CA PHE A 371 -25.29 2.07 26.77
C PHE A 371 -25.66 1.43 25.44
N LEU A 372 -26.44 2.13 24.60
CA LEU A 372 -26.73 1.66 23.24
C LEU A 372 -25.44 1.37 22.46
N ASN A 373 -24.51 2.33 22.46
CA ASN A 373 -23.23 2.15 21.78
C ASN A 373 -22.44 0.96 22.33
N ALA A 374 -22.29 0.88 23.64
CA ALA A 374 -21.52 -0.20 24.27
C ALA A 374 -22.13 -1.59 24.03
N LEU A 375 -23.46 -1.69 24.04
CA LEU A 375 -24.14 -2.95 23.75
C LEU A 375 -24.06 -3.32 22.25
N PHE A 376 -24.02 -2.32 21.38
CA PHE A 376 -23.78 -2.55 19.96
C PHE A 376 -22.36 -3.07 19.70
N ASP A 377 -21.35 -2.44 20.29
CA ASP A 377 -19.94 -2.86 20.18
C ASP A 377 -19.76 -4.30 20.71
N GLU A 378 -20.38 -4.64 21.84
CA GLU A 378 -20.25 -5.95 22.49
C GLU A 378 -20.98 -7.08 21.73
N TYR A 379 -22.18 -6.83 21.19
CA TYR A 379 -23.05 -7.90 20.69
C TYR A 379 -23.29 -7.89 19.17
N CYS A 380 -23.01 -6.78 18.48
CA CYS A 380 -23.44 -6.61 17.10
C CYS A 380 -22.28 -6.38 16.12
N GLU A 381 -21.25 -5.62 16.51
CA GLU A 381 -20.21 -5.16 15.57
C GLU A 381 -19.46 -6.34 14.94
N ASP A 382 -18.99 -7.27 15.73
CA ASP A 382 -18.21 -8.43 15.27
C ASP A 382 -19.00 -9.40 14.37
N GLU A 383 -20.33 -9.36 14.39
CA GLU A 383 -21.18 -10.16 13.52
C GLU A 383 -21.41 -9.52 12.13
N MET A 384 -21.07 -8.24 11.96
CA MET A 384 -21.28 -7.51 10.71
C MET A 384 -20.14 -7.75 9.72
N ILE A 385 -20.06 -8.96 9.18
CA ILE A 385 -18.98 -9.39 8.29
C ILE A 385 -19.17 -8.84 6.87
N GLN A 386 -20.40 -8.84 6.35
CA GLN A 386 -20.70 -8.32 5.01
C GLN A 386 -20.85 -6.79 5.03
N PRO A 387 -20.65 -6.10 3.90
CA PRO A 387 -20.77 -4.65 3.82
C PRO A 387 -22.12 -4.17 4.38
N THR A 388 -22.07 -3.36 5.43
CA THR A 388 -23.26 -2.92 6.18
C THR A 388 -23.10 -1.45 6.59
N PHE A 389 -24.13 -0.66 6.35
CA PHE A 389 -24.27 0.66 6.91
C PHE A 389 -25.02 0.58 8.24
N VAL A 390 -24.42 1.11 9.30
CA VAL A 390 -25.07 1.27 10.60
C VAL A 390 -25.52 2.71 10.74
N TYR A 391 -26.78 2.92 11.08
CA TYR A 391 -27.34 4.27 11.26
C TYR A 391 -28.07 4.40 12.61
N GLY A 392 -28.41 5.64 12.97
CA GLY A 392 -29.09 5.93 14.22
C GLY A 392 -28.14 5.94 15.42
N HIS A 393 -26.90 6.36 15.22
CA HIS A 393 -25.94 6.56 16.33
C HIS A 393 -26.46 7.56 17.34
N PRO A 394 -26.33 7.30 18.65
CA PRO A 394 -26.77 8.21 19.69
C PRO A 394 -26.00 9.54 19.65
N ILE A 395 -26.67 10.62 20.01
CA ILE A 395 -26.12 11.98 19.95
C ILE A 395 -24.91 12.17 20.88
N GLU A 396 -24.86 11.41 21.95
CA GLU A 396 -23.78 11.43 22.95
C GLU A 396 -22.42 11.09 22.37
N ILE A 397 -22.39 10.23 21.35
CA ILE A 397 -21.16 9.83 20.65
C ILE A 397 -21.03 10.49 19.29
N SER A 398 -21.96 11.36 18.93
CA SER A 398 -22.03 12.00 17.59
C SER A 398 -22.02 13.54 17.69
N PRO A 399 -21.02 14.16 18.35
CA PRO A 399 -21.07 15.59 18.70
C PRO A 399 -21.04 16.55 17.52
N LEU A 400 -20.61 16.05 16.33
CA LEU A 400 -20.46 16.88 15.12
C LEU A 400 -21.59 16.68 14.11
N THR A 401 -22.57 15.82 14.41
CA THR A 401 -23.67 15.53 13.50
C THR A 401 -24.90 16.36 13.84
N LYS A 402 -25.70 16.66 12.80
CA LYS A 402 -27.02 17.25 12.99
C LYS A 402 -27.97 16.17 13.54
N LYS A 403 -28.77 16.53 14.54
CA LYS A 403 -29.85 15.66 15.02
C LYS A 403 -30.85 15.43 13.89
N SER A 404 -31.19 14.15 13.66
CA SER A 404 -32.22 13.73 12.70
C SER A 404 -33.63 13.95 13.22
#